data_32f6e2a89fe078a8606690db9b0b20d0
#
_entry.id   32f6e2a89fe078a8606690db9b0b20d0
#
_cell.length_a   1.000
_cell.length_b   1.000
_cell.length_c   1.000
_cell.angle_alpha   90.00
_cell.angle_beta   90.00
_cell.angle_gamma   90.00
#
_symmetry.space_group_name_H-M   'P 1'
#
loop_
_entity.id
_entity.type
_entity.pdbx_description
1 polymer ?
#
loop_
_entity_poly.entity_id
_entity_poly.type
_entity_poly.pdbx_seq_one_letter_code
_entity_poly.pdbx_strand_id
1 'polypeptide(L)'
;MQMGTMVKTAAIALVGVLAIYLLVLASSEDEEQILVYETVEECIAGGENAESECREEFSKAEKLHEEVAPRYAQESDCRSRYDGCYRRNSGGSSFFVPLMLGYMLAPRGSRFASTQPLYRTPSDGRFYTAGNGRVGAVSASGRASVAKSKATPPTARTRTVSRGGFGGRAAGRGSAGG
;
A
#
# COMPACT_ATOMS: atom_id res chain seq x y z
N MET A 1 31.58 -42.97 -26.54
CA MET A 1 31.93 -42.07 -25.42
C MET A 1 31.02 -40.81 -25.33
N GLN A 2 29.88 -40.70 -26.01
CA GLN A 2 29.00 -39.53 -26.01
C GLN A 2 27.81 -39.60 -25.02
N MET A 3 27.46 -40.77 -24.49
CA MET A 3 26.27 -40.92 -23.63
C MET A 3 26.44 -40.31 -22.25
N GLY A 4 27.67 -40.24 -21.73
CA GLY A 4 27.93 -39.65 -20.39
C GLY A 4 27.85 -38.13 -20.32
N THR A 5 28.06 -37.42 -21.42
CA THR A 5 27.94 -35.93 -21.48
C THR A 5 26.49 -35.47 -21.54
N MET A 6 25.64 -36.17 -22.29
CA MET A 6 24.21 -35.84 -22.39
C MET A 6 23.47 -36.02 -21.04
N VAL A 7 23.81 -37.06 -20.30
CA VAL A 7 23.21 -37.29 -18.96
C VAL A 7 23.62 -36.21 -17.96
N LYS A 8 24.89 -35.79 -18.00
CA LYS A 8 25.38 -34.71 -17.10
C LYS A 8 24.74 -33.35 -17.41
N THR A 9 24.57 -33.01 -18.70
CA THR A 9 23.91 -31.73 -19.08
C THR A 9 22.43 -31.73 -18.74
N ALA A 10 21.74 -32.85 -18.90
CA ALA A 10 20.33 -32.98 -18.52
C ALA A 10 20.12 -32.83 -16.98
N ALA A 11 21.03 -33.43 -16.19
CA ALA A 11 20.97 -33.34 -14.73
C ALA A 11 21.21 -31.90 -14.22
N ILE A 12 22.15 -31.17 -14.82
CA ILE A 12 22.42 -29.77 -14.47
C ILE A 12 21.21 -28.88 -14.84
N ALA A 13 20.59 -29.10 -15.98
CA ALA A 13 19.40 -28.37 -16.41
C ALA A 13 18.21 -28.59 -15.44
N LEU A 14 17.99 -29.83 -15.00
CA LEU A 14 16.94 -30.15 -14.03
C LEU A 14 17.17 -29.52 -12.67
N VAL A 15 18.40 -29.51 -12.18
CA VAL A 15 18.76 -28.85 -10.93
C VAL A 15 18.56 -27.33 -11.04
N GLY A 16 18.93 -26.72 -12.16
CA GLY A 16 18.71 -25.29 -12.41
C GLY A 16 17.21 -24.92 -12.42
N VAL A 17 16.39 -25.70 -13.12
CA VAL A 17 14.93 -25.49 -13.15
C VAL A 17 14.32 -25.65 -11.75
N LEU A 18 14.73 -26.67 -11.00
CA LEU A 18 14.25 -26.88 -9.64
C LEU A 18 14.65 -25.73 -8.70
N ALA A 19 15.87 -25.22 -8.82
CA ALA A 19 16.34 -24.10 -8.01
C ALA A 19 15.55 -22.81 -8.33
N ILE A 20 15.28 -22.52 -9.62
CA ILE A 20 14.44 -21.38 -10.01
C ILE A 20 13.02 -21.55 -9.49
N TYR A 21 12.45 -22.76 -9.60
CA TYR A 21 11.12 -23.06 -9.10
C TYR A 21 11.02 -22.83 -7.57
N LEU A 22 12.00 -23.30 -6.81
CA LEU A 22 12.07 -23.10 -5.37
C LEU A 22 12.25 -21.62 -4.99
N LEU A 23 13.02 -20.86 -5.77
CA LEU A 23 13.17 -19.42 -5.58
C LEU A 23 11.85 -18.67 -5.84
N VAL A 24 11.10 -19.05 -6.85
CA VAL A 24 9.79 -18.45 -7.16
C VAL A 24 8.79 -18.76 -6.05
N LEU A 25 8.76 -19.99 -5.52
CA LEU A 25 7.90 -20.35 -4.39
C LEU A 25 8.30 -19.62 -3.08
N ALA A 26 9.59 -19.40 -2.86
CA ALA A 26 10.08 -18.70 -1.68
C ALA A 26 9.86 -17.18 -1.73
N SER A 27 9.65 -16.61 -2.91
CA SER A 27 9.42 -15.17 -3.10
C SER A 27 7.94 -14.78 -3.17
N SER A 28 6.99 -15.72 -3.11
CA SER A 28 5.57 -15.40 -2.99
C SER A 28 5.30 -14.90 -1.57
N GLU A 29 5.07 -13.59 -1.41
CA GLU A 29 4.54 -13.06 -0.15
C GLU A 29 3.16 -13.68 0.11
N ASP A 30 2.92 -14.11 1.34
CA ASP A 30 1.59 -14.56 1.76
C ASP A 30 0.58 -13.43 1.51
N GLU A 31 -0.47 -13.72 0.77
CA GLU A 31 -1.57 -12.79 0.50
C GLU A 31 -2.73 -13.04 1.46
N GLU A 32 -3.33 -11.95 1.92
CA GLU A 32 -4.56 -11.96 2.70
C GLU A 32 -5.73 -11.56 1.80
N GLN A 33 -6.83 -12.29 1.93
CA GLN A 33 -8.07 -11.95 1.27
C GLN A 33 -8.76 -10.81 2.00
N ILE A 34 -9.20 -9.81 1.25
CA ILE A 34 -9.85 -8.60 1.75
C ILE A 34 -11.10 -8.29 0.94
N LEU A 35 -11.96 -7.47 1.50
CA LEU A 35 -13.05 -6.80 0.80
C LEU A 35 -12.67 -5.34 0.61
N VAL A 36 -12.96 -4.78 -0.55
CA VAL A 36 -12.65 -3.40 -0.94
C VAL A 36 -13.93 -2.74 -1.44
N TYR A 37 -14.26 -1.60 -0.86
CA TYR A 37 -15.40 -0.79 -1.25
C TYR A 37 -15.01 0.68 -1.31
N GLU A 38 -15.59 1.41 -2.25
CA GLU A 38 -15.40 2.85 -2.37
C GLU A 38 -16.33 3.62 -1.43
N THR A 39 -17.55 3.08 -1.22
CA THR A 39 -18.59 3.70 -0.38
C THR A 39 -19.24 2.71 0.58
N VAL A 40 -19.96 3.23 1.57
CA VAL A 40 -20.77 2.41 2.48
C VAL A 40 -21.87 1.67 1.72
N GLU A 41 -22.47 2.33 0.73
CA GLU A 41 -23.55 1.79 -0.09
C GLU A 41 -23.09 0.58 -0.91
N GLU A 42 -21.86 0.63 -1.45
CA GLU A 42 -21.26 -0.53 -2.13
C GLU A 42 -21.04 -1.70 -1.20
N CYS A 43 -20.58 -1.46 0.02
CA CYS A 43 -20.41 -2.51 1.04
C CYS A 43 -21.77 -3.17 1.35
N ILE A 44 -22.81 -2.38 1.55
CA ILE A 44 -24.17 -2.88 1.82
C ILE A 44 -24.69 -3.69 0.62
N ALA A 45 -24.52 -3.16 -0.59
CA ALA A 45 -24.93 -3.81 -1.82
C ALA A 45 -24.18 -5.13 -2.08
N GLY A 46 -22.92 -5.21 -1.64
CA GLY A 46 -22.10 -6.42 -1.72
C GLY A 46 -22.64 -7.59 -0.89
N GLY A 47 -23.44 -7.34 0.14
CA GLY A 47 -24.13 -8.34 0.94
C GLY A 47 -23.26 -9.24 1.81
N GLU A 48 -21.95 -9.03 1.81
CA GLU A 48 -21.00 -9.82 2.62
C GLU A 48 -21.06 -9.42 4.10
N ASN A 49 -21.40 -8.17 4.41
CA ASN A 49 -21.43 -7.61 5.75
C ASN A 49 -22.80 -6.97 6.04
N ALA A 50 -23.15 -6.86 7.32
CA ALA A 50 -24.37 -6.16 7.73
C ALA A 50 -24.21 -4.65 7.50
N GLU A 51 -25.32 -3.93 7.29
CA GLU A 51 -25.29 -2.46 7.11
C GLU A 51 -24.57 -1.73 8.26
N SER A 52 -24.85 -2.13 9.50
CA SER A 52 -24.19 -1.56 10.68
C SER A 52 -22.67 -1.76 10.66
N GLU A 53 -22.21 -2.93 10.21
CA GLU A 53 -20.79 -3.25 10.09
C GLU A 53 -20.12 -2.42 8.99
N CYS A 54 -20.77 -2.27 7.81
CA CYS A 54 -20.27 -1.42 6.74
C CYS A 54 -20.06 0.03 7.20
N ARG A 55 -21.03 0.60 7.94
CA ARG A 55 -20.93 1.97 8.47
C ARG A 55 -19.84 2.10 9.54
N GLU A 56 -19.73 1.12 10.44
CA GLU A 56 -18.72 1.12 11.49
C GLU A 56 -17.30 1.01 10.91
N GLU A 57 -17.10 0.09 9.96
CA GLU A 57 -15.80 -0.12 9.35
C GLU A 57 -15.37 1.08 8.48
N PHE A 58 -16.30 1.72 7.77
CA PHE A 58 -16.03 2.97 7.08
C PHE A 58 -15.58 4.07 8.04
N SER A 59 -16.29 4.25 9.17
CA SER A 59 -15.92 5.24 10.18
C SER A 59 -14.55 4.95 10.82
N LYS A 60 -14.19 3.66 11.00
CA LYS A 60 -12.84 3.27 11.45
C LYS A 60 -11.78 3.65 10.42
N ALA A 61 -12.06 3.41 9.13
CA ALA A 61 -11.15 3.78 8.04
C ALA A 61 -10.92 5.30 7.99
N GLU A 62 -11.98 6.10 8.13
CA GLU A 62 -11.87 7.57 8.19
C GLU A 62 -11.01 8.05 9.36
N LYS A 63 -11.24 7.53 10.56
CA LYS A 63 -10.43 7.86 11.74
C LYS A 63 -8.97 7.49 11.52
N LEU A 64 -8.73 6.29 11.01
CA LEU A 64 -7.38 5.84 10.71
C LEU A 64 -6.73 6.68 9.62
N HIS A 65 -7.48 7.09 8.58
CA HIS A 65 -7.00 8.00 7.55
C HIS A 65 -6.46 9.30 8.14
N GLU A 66 -7.14 9.85 9.14
CA GLU A 66 -6.67 11.06 9.81
C GLU A 66 -5.31 10.89 10.49
N GLU A 67 -5.02 9.70 10.98
CA GLU A 67 -3.80 9.38 11.72
C GLU A 67 -2.63 8.99 10.81
N VAL A 68 -2.91 8.17 9.77
CA VAL A 68 -1.86 7.51 8.98
C VAL A 68 -1.72 8.04 7.55
N ALA A 69 -2.61 8.90 7.08
CA ALA A 69 -2.52 9.45 5.73
C ALA A 69 -1.17 10.14 5.50
N PRO A 70 -0.46 9.84 4.41
CA PRO A 70 0.80 10.49 4.10
C PRO A 70 0.61 12.00 3.93
N ARG A 71 1.57 12.79 4.41
CA ARG A 71 1.52 14.26 4.42
C ARG A 71 2.59 14.82 3.51
N TYR A 72 2.23 15.78 2.68
CA TYR A 72 3.10 16.44 1.72
C TYR A 72 3.15 17.93 1.96
N ALA A 73 4.33 18.53 1.84
CA ALA A 73 4.50 19.97 1.96
C ALA A 73 3.92 20.72 0.75
N GLN A 74 3.92 20.07 -0.42
CA GLN A 74 3.41 20.64 -1.67
C GLN A 74 2.31 19.75 -2.28
N GLU A 75 1.33 20.41 -2.90
CA GLU A 75 0.23 19.71 -3.58
C GLU A 75 0.73 18.86 -4.76
N SER A 76 1.67 19.38 -5.52
CA SER A 76 2.28 18.68 -6.66
C SER A 76 2.91 17.34 -6.26
N ASP A 77 3.57 17.29 -5.09
CA ASP A 77 4.18 16.06 -4.59
C ASP A 77 3.11 15.02 -4.19
N CYS A 78 2.00 15.48 -3.62
CA CYS A 78 0.86 14.62 -3.31
C CYS A 78 0.20 14.10 -4.60
N ARG A 79 -0.14 14.99 -5.54
CA ARG A 79 -0.80 14.65 -6.81
C ARG A 79 0.05 13.81 -7.75
N SER A 80 1.36 13.84 -7.62
CA SER A 80 2.24 12.95 -8.40
C SER A 80 2.12 11.48 -7.98
N ARG A 81 1.53 11.21 -6.82
CA ARG A 81 1.40 9.86 -6.25
C ARG A 81 -0.04 9.38 -6.10
N TYR A 82 -1.01 10.31 -5.95
CA TYR A 82 -2.40 9.99 -5.64
C TYR A 82 -3.36 10.77 -6.53
N ASP A 83 -4.47 10.14 -6.91
CA ASP A 83 -5.49 10.70 -7.80
C ASP A 83 -6.18 11.96 -7.27
N GLY A 84 -6.18 12.16 -5.98
CA GLY A 84 -6.76 13.34 -5.37
C GLY A 84 -6.04 13.72 -4.10
N CYS A 85 -5.90 15.04 -3.89
CA CYS A 85 -5.27 15.58 -2.69
C CYS A 85 -6.02 16.82 -2.22
N TYR A 86 -6.07 17.03 -0.91
CA TYR A 86 -6.65 18.20 -0.30
C TYR A 86 -5.73 18.79 0.77
N ARG A 87 -5.93 20.06 1.05
CA ARG A 87 -5.15 20.79 2.05
C ARG A 87 -5.74 20.55 3.43
N ARG A 88 -4.88 20.24 4.39
CA ARG A 88 -5.19 20.18 5.83
C ARG A 88 -4.33 21.18 6.60
N ASN A 89 -4.92 21.73 7.64
CA ASN A 89 -4.23 22.59 8.60
C ASN A 89 -4.25 21.91 9.97
N SER A 90 -3.10 21.80 10.62
CA SER A 90 -2.99 21.25 11.97
C SER A 90 -1.80 21.85 12.68
N GLY A 91 -1.99 22.30 13.92
CA GLY A 91 -0.92 22.86 14.75
C GLY A 91 -0.17 24.04 14.14
N GLY A 92 -0.86 24.92 13.38
CA GLY A 92 -0.24 26.08 12.73
C GLY A 92 0.49 25.74 11.42
N SER A 93 0.55 24.48 11.02
CA SER A 93 1.15 24.02 9.76
C SER A 93 0.08 23.59 8.77
N SER A 94 0.36 23.83 7.49
CA SER A 94 -0.49 23.43 6.37
C SER A 94 0.22 22.37 5.55
N PHE A 95 -0.48 21.32 5.16
CA PHE A 95 0.05 20.20 4.38
C PHE A 95 -1.04 19.61 3.49
N PHE A 96 -0.63 18.81 2.52
CA PHE A 96 -1.54 18.11 1.61
C PHE A 96 -1.59 16.63 1.96
N VAL A 97 -2.79 16.05 1.89
CA VAL A 97 -3.04 14.62 2.12
C VAL A 97 -3.84 14.05 0.97
N PRO A 98 -3.67 12.77 0.61
CA PRO A 98 -4.49 12.13 -0.41
C PRO A 98 -5.93 12.00 0.05
N LEU A 99 -6.87 11.99 -0.90
CA LEU A 99 -8.25 11.59 -0.64
C LEU A 99 -8.31 10.10 -0.33
N MET A 100 -9.10 9.72 0.67
CA MET A 100 -9.52 8.34 0.86
C MET A 100 -10.55 8.03 -0.23
N LEU A 101 -10.19 7.13 -1.16
CA LEU A 101 -11.03 6.75 -2.31
C LEU A 101 -11.66 5.37 -2.16
N GLY A 102 -11.49 4.76 -1.00
CA GLY A 102 -12.06 3.50 -0.62
C GLY A 102 -11.53 3.04 0.72
N TYR A 103 -11.99 1.91 1.15
CA TYR A 103 -11.52 1.24 2.36
C TYR A 103 -11.50 -0.27 2.16
N MET A 104 -10.65 -0.93 2.90
CA MET A 104 -10.62 -2.38 2.97
C MET A 104 -11.07 -2.86 4.34
N LEU A 105 -11.69 -4.03 4.36
CA LEU A 105 -12.04 -4.74 5.56
C LEU A 105 -11.82 -6.25 5.40
N ALA A 106 -11.77 -6.96 6.51
CA ALA A 106 -11.61 -8.40 6.50
C ALA A 106 -12.92 -9.10 6.09
N PRO A 107 -12.89 -10.16 5.28
CA PRO A 107 -14.04 -11.01 5.05
C PRO A 107 -14.52 -11.64 6.37
N ARG A 108 -15.81 -11.94 6.47
CA ARG A 108 -16.40 -12.64 7.62
C ARG A 108 -15.62 -13.92 7.96
N GLY A 109 -15.34 -14.12 9.24
CA GLY A 109 -14.62 -15.29 9.74
C GLY A 109 -13.10 -15.23 9.52
N SER A 110 -12.58 -14.18 8.91
CA SER A 110 -11.16 -13.93 8.85
C SER A 110 -10.60 -13.60 10.25
N ARG A 111 -9.40 -14.11 10.54
CA ARG A 111 -8.65 -13.71 11.76
C ARG A 111 -7.89 -12.41 11.58
N PHE A 112 -7.83 -11.95 10.37
CA PHE A 112 -7.25 -10.69 9.97
C PHE A 112 -8.31 -9.60 10.13
N ALA A 113 -8.06 -8.65 10.99
CA ALA A 113 -9.05 -7.63 11.36
C ALA A 113 -8.43 -6.23 11.28
N SER A 114 -8.10 -5.78 10.09
CA SER A 114 -7.59 -4.42 9.97
C SER A 114 -8.27 -3.69 8.83
N THR A 115 -9.28 -2.95 9.20
CA THR A 115 -9.85 -1.93 8.31
C THR A 115 -8.80 -0.85 8.07
N GLN A 116 -8.63 -0.48 6.81
CA GLN A 116 -7.69 0.56 6.40
C GLN A 116 -8.27 1.46 5.31
N PRO A 117 -7.90 2.76 5.32
CA PRO A 117 -8.16 3.64 4.20
C PRO A 117 -7.35 3.20 2.97
N LEU A 118 -7.96 3.34 1.80
CA LEU A 118 -7.34 3.06 0.52
C LEU A 118 -7.21 4.33 -0.32
N TYR A 119 -6.11 4.41 -1.01
CA TYR A 119 -5.74 5.48 -1.91
C TYR A 119 -5.57 4.94 -3.32
N ARG A 120 -5.85 5.75 -4.33
CA ARG A 120 -5.63 5.37 -5.73
C ARG A 120 -4.46 6.17 -6.31
N THR A 121 -3.67 5.53 -7.15
CA THR A 121 -2.57 6.20 -7.85
C THR A 121 -2.94 6.50 -9.30
N PRO A 122 -2.50 7.64 -9.85
CA PRO A 122 -2.79 7.99 -11.24
C PRO A 122 -2.05 7.11 -12.24
N SER A 123 -0.99 6.41 -11.81
CA SER A 123 -0.14 5.64 -12.71
C SER A 123 -0.80 4.35 -13.21
N ASP A 124 -1.57 3.67 -12.36
CA ASP A 124 -2.20 2.37 -12.69
C ASP A 124 -3.67 2.26 -12.24
N GLY A 125 -4.22 3.31 -11.62
CA GLY A 125 -5.59 3.36 -11.12
C GLY A 125 -5.92 2.34 -10.02
N ARG A 126 -4.90 1.69 -9.43
CA ARG A 126 -5.08 0.67 -8.41
C ARG A 126 -5.14 1.27 -7.02
N PHE A 127 -5.75 0.51 -6.12
CA PHE A 127 -5.76 0.85 -4.71
C PHE A 127 -4.44 0.47 -4.03
N TYR A 128 -4.07 1.31 -3.06
CA TYR A 128 -2.93 1.12 -2.17
C TYR A 128 -3.33 1.41 -0.73
N THR A 129 -2.80 0.63 0.20
CA THR A 129 -2.98 0.86 1.64
C THR A 129 -2.13 2.06 2.10
N ALA A 130 -2.39 2.58 3.30
CA ALA A 130 -1.56 3.62 3.92
C ALA A 130 -0.09 3.20 4.10
N GLY A 131 0.18 1.90 4.23
CA GLY A 131 1.50 1.31 4.25
C GLY A 131 2.13 1.08 2.87
N ASN A 132 1.55 1.66 1.81
CA ASN A 132 1.98 1.50 0.42
C ASN A 132 1.92 0.04 -0.07
N GLY A 133 1.01 -0.76 0.47
CA GLY A 133 0.69 -2.08 -0.02
C GLY A 133 -0.22 -2.01 -1.24
N ARG A 134 0.18 -2.62 -2.34
CA ARG A 134 -0.65 -2.70 -3.54
C ARG A 134 -1.78 -3.69 -3.30
N VAL A 135 -3.00 -3.27 -3.59
CA VAL A 135 -4.18 -4.12 -3.58
C VAL A 135 -4.28 -4.83 -4.94
N GLY A 136 -4.58 -6.11 -4.92
CA GLY A 136 -4.84 -6.90 -6.12
C GLY A 136 -6.03 -6.37 -6.92
N ALA A 137 -6.37 -7.04 -8.01
CA ALA A 137 -7.56 -6.69 -8.78
C ALA A 137 -8.81 -6.90 -7.91
N VAL A 138 -9.65 -5.87 -7.85
CA VAL A 138 -10.92 -5.94 -7.13
C VAL A 138 -11.96 -6.60 -8.03
N SER A 139 -12.59 -7.66 -7.56
CA SER A 139 -13.68 -8.34 -8.28
C SER A 139 -14.99 -7.55 -8.19
N ALA A 140 -15.97 -7.92 -8.99
CA ALA A 140 -17.31 -7.32 -8.94
C ALA A 140 -18.00 -7.49 -7.56
N SER A 141 -17.59 -8.47 -6.75
CA SER A 141 -18.08 -8.67 -5.38
C SER A 141 -17.25 -7.94 -4.31
N GLY A 142 -16.32 -7.07 -4.71
CA GLY A 142 -15.44 -6.37 -3.79
C GLY A 142 -14.24 -7.18 -3.28
N ARG A 143 -14.11 -8.46 -3.67
CA ARG A 143 -13.01 -9.32 -3.19
C ARG A 143 -11.69 -8.95 -3.88
N ALA A 144 -10.64 -8.85 -3.11
CA ALA A 144 -9.28 -8.60 -3.57
C ALA A 144 -8.27 -9.29 -2.65
N SER A 145 -7.00 -9.19 -2.97
CA SER A 145 -5.90 -9.63 -2.11
C SER A 145 -4.91 -8.49 -1.85
N VAL A 146 -4.19 -8.61 -0.76
CA VAL A 146 -3.08 -7.73 -0.40
C VAL A 146 -1.99 -8.53 0.29
N ALA A 147 -0.73 -8.18 0.09
CA ALA A 147 0.36 -8.80 0.82
C ALA A 147 0.12 -8.72 2.34
N LYS A 148 0.28 -9.83 3.04
CA LYS A 148 0.02 -9.95 4.48
C LYS A 148 0.77 -8.90 5.30
N SER A 149 2.00 -8.61 4.94
CA SER A 149 2.82 -7.56 5.56
C SER A 149 2.21 -6.15 5.44
N LYS A 150 1.28 -5.93 4.49
CA LYS A 150 0.61 -4.66 4.20
C LYS A 150 -0.86 -4.64 4.59
N ALA A 151 -1.36 -5.77 5.02
CA ALA A 151 -2.74 -5.94 5.47
C ALA A 151 -3.01 -5.27 6.82
N THR A 152 -1.96 -4.99 7.61
CA THR A 152 -2.04 -4.24 8.87
C THR A 152 -1.69 -2.78 8.67
N PRO A 153 -2.42 -1.83 9.29
CA PRO A 153 -2.11 -0.42 9.22
C PRO A 153 -0.71 -0.11 9.74
N PRO A 154 -0.04 0.90 9.19
CA PRO A 154 1.22 1.35 9.74
C PRO A 154 0.99 1.95 11.15
N THR A 155 1.85 1.60 12.09
CA THR A 155 1.78 2.12 13.49
C THR A 155 2.42 3.49 13.64
N ALA A 156 3.20 3.93 12.67
CA ALA A 156 3.93 5.20 12.73
C ALA A 156 3.07 6.36 12.22
N ARG A 157 3.05 7.45 12.98
CA ARG A 157 2.53 8.74 12.51
C ARG A 157 3.31 9.18 11.28
N THR A 158 2.61 9.54 10.24
CA THR A 158 3.20 9.94 8.97
C THR A 158 4.00 11.24 9.13
N ARG A 159 5.26 11.21 8.77
CA ARG A 159 6.10 12.42 8.64
C ARG A 159 5.68 13.16 7.38
N THR A 160 5.68 14.49 7.44
CA THR A 160 5.50 15.31 6.24
C THR A 160 6.66 15.06 5.28
N VAL A 161 6.35 14.61 4.07
CA VAL A 161 7.34 14.42 3.01
C VAL A 161 7.57 15.77 2.35
N SER A 162 8.79 16.29 2.47
CA SER A 162 9.26 17.43 1.71
C SER A 162 10.36 16.93 0.78
N ARG A 163 10.22 17.10 -0.52
CA ARG A 163 11.32 16.96 -1.46
C ARG A 163 12.19 18.23 -1.36
N GLY A 164 13.01 18.29 -0.32
CA GLY A 164 14.10 19.23 -0.26
C GLY A 164 15.08 18.90 -1.37
N GLY A 165 15.27 19.81 -2.32
CA GLY A 165 16.29 19.67 -3.36
C GLY A 165 17.65 19.42 -2.72
N PHE A 166 18.43 18.56 -3.34
CA PHE A 166 19.86 18.37 -3.05
C PHE A 166 20.64 19.66 -3.36
N GLY A 167 20.61 20.66 -2.47
CA GLY A 167 21.23 21.97 -2.76
C GLY A 167 21.52 22.84 -1.54
N GLY A 168 21.25 22.40 -0.33
CA GLY A 168 21.30 23.25 0.86
C GLY A 168 22.42 22.95 1.88
N ARG A 169 23.55 22.36 1.51
CA ARG A 169 24.66 22.14 2.44
C ARG A 169 26.02 22.50 1.85
N ALA A 170 26.16 23.74 1.40
CA ALA A 170 27.45 24.29 1.07
C ALA A 170 27.51 25.81 1.32
N ALA A 171 27.24 26.22 2.55
CA ALA A 171 27.60 27.57 3.00
C ALA A 171 27.74 27.56 4.51
N GLY A 172 28.93 27.54 5.03
CA GLY A 172 29.20 27.79 6.45
C GLY A 172 30.40 27.08 7.06
N ARG A 173 31.54 27.13 6.39
CA ARG A 173 32.83 27.11 7.07
C ARG A 173 33.62 28.32 6.60
N GLY A 174 33.26 29.47 7.14
CA GLY A 174 34.10 30.63 7.19
C GLY A 174 35.15 30.41 8.28
N SER A 175 36.39 30.21 7.86
CA SER A 175 37.60 30.26 8.66
C SER A 175 37.71 31.64 9.27
N ALA A 176 37.71 31.75 10.59
CA ALA A 176 38.26 32.90 11.30
C ALA A 176 39.70 32.53 11.69
N GLY A 177 40.63 32.99 10.89
CA GLY A 177 42.03 33.02 11.23
C GLY A 177 42.48 34.49 11.19
N GLY A 178 43.06 34.94 12.31
CA GLY A 178 43.63 36.24 12.47
C GLY A 178 43.95 36.51 13.92
#